data_8584ef73ef3042e1d6493b3e49c47060
#
_entry.id   8584ef73ef3042e1d6493b3e49c47060
#
_cell.length_a   1.000
_cell.length_b   1.000
_cell.length_c   1.000
_cell.angle_alpha   90.00
_cell.angle_beta   90.00
_cell.angle_gamma   90.00
#
_symmetry.space_group_name_H-M   'P 1'
#
loop_
_entity.id
_entity.type
_entity.pdbx_description
1 polymer ?
#
loop_
_entity_poly.entity_id
_entity_poly.type
_entity_poly.pdbx_seq_one_letter_code
_entity_poly.pdbx_strand_id
1 'polypeptide(L)'
;MEQYDASTELWDQVYSECELVDISGGKLKVEPTFDACLRIFSQNTHRVLDYGCGTGDILFQCADFDYLTYGMGMDRSEVGIHYAEKMAHLNHYRHLDFVTGDIDNLKQMDDESFDGIILSNVLDVTPKDIAHTIFTEITRILQSGGYLFLKLNPYIDKDELIQLGFTPIGDNLYAEDGVLRLRELDTPTWYRILEDSYDVERYLEFPYPWQEGMNRLFLLKKK
;
A
#
# COMPACT_ATOMS: atom_id res chain seq x y z
N MET A 1 -17.06 -6.05 9.32
CA MET A 1 -16.10 -7.18 9.44
C MET A 1 -16.30 -8.13 8.25
N GLU A 2 -17.47 -8.74 8.07
CA GLU A 2 -17.72 -9.72 6.99
C GLU A 2 -17.33 -9.20 5.61
N GLN A 3 -17.72 -7.98 5.21
CA GLN A 3 -17.35 -7.38 3.92
C GLN A 3 -15.85 -7.08 3.80
N TYR A 4 -15.17 -6.82 4.91
CA TYR A 4 -13.71 -6.62 4.93
C TYR A 4 -12.97 -7.95 4.84
N ASP A 5 -13.49 -8.99 5.47
CA ASP A 5 -12.90 -10.33 5.37
C ASP A 5 -13.09 -10.91 3.95
N ALA A 6 -14.24 -10.66 3.33
CA ALA A 6 -14.50 -11.02 1.92
C ALA A 6 -13.52 -10.34 0.93
N SER A 7 -12.90 -9.21 1.29
CA SER A 7 -11.90 -8.58 0.43
C SER A 7 -10.64 -9.43 0.23
N THR A 8 -10.26 -10.25 1.21
CA THR A 8 -9.12 -11.17 1.07
C THR A 8 -9.39 -12.25 0.02
N GLU A 9 -10.59 -12.83 0.03
CA GLU A 9 -11.00 -13.84 -0.96
C GLU A 9 -11.02 -13.26 -2.38
N LEU A 10 -11.48 -12.01 -2.54
CA LEU A 10 -11.44 -11.32 -3.82
C LEU A 10 -10.01 -11.15 -4.33
N TRP A 11 -9.09 -10.69 -3.47
CA TRP A 11 -7.70 -10.50 -3.86
C TRP A 11 -6.98 -11.83 -4.11
N ASP A 12 -7.27 -12.88 -3.35
CA ASP A 12 -6.77 -14.24 -3.61
C ASP A 12 -7.16 -14.71 -5.03
N GLN A 13 -8.40 -14.44 -5.44
CA GLN A 13 -8.85 -14.75 -6.81
C GLN A 13 -8.06 -13.94 -7.84
N VAL A 14 -7.94 -12.63 -7.66
CA VAL A 14 -7.19 -11.74 -8.57
C VAL A 14 -5.73 -12.20 -8.69
N TYR A 15 -5.06 -12.48 -7.57
CA TYR A 15 -3.65 -12.88 -7.58
C TYR A 15 -3.44 -14.30 -8.13
N SER A 16 -4.44 -15.19 -8.05
CA SER A 16 -4.35 -16.53 -8.61
C SER A 16 -4.26 -16.55 -10.15
N GLU A 17 -4.70 -15.47 -10.81
CA GLU A 17 -4.65 -15.29 -12.26
C GLU A 17 -3.32 -14.68 -12.74
N CYS A 18 -2.44 -14.24 -11.83
CA CYS A 18 -1.16 -13.65 -12.18
C CYS A 18 -0.16 -14.68 -12.70
N GLU A 19 0.48 -14.39 -13.82
CA GLU A 19 1.54 -15.22 -14.38
C GLU A 19 2.91 -14.74 -13.89
N LEU A 20 3.82 -15.70 -13.61
CA LEU A 20 5.20 -15.38 -13.25
C LEU A 20 5.94 -14.79 -14.46
N VAL A 21 6.63 -13.67 -14.23
CA VAL A 21 7.33 -12.93 -15.28
C VAL A 21 8.81 -12.78 -14.90
N ASP A 22 9.69 -13.09 -15.85
CA ASP A 22 11.10 -12.73 -15.75
C ASP A 22 11.23 -11.23 -16.05
N ILE A 23 11.46 -10.43 -14.99
CA ILE A 23 11.68 -8.99 -15.07
C ILE A 23 13.16 -8.62 -15.05
N SER A 24 14.06 -9.61 -15.10
CA SER A 24 15.51 -9.39 -15.18
C SER A 24 15.87 -8.62 -16.46
N GLY A 25 16.36 -7.40 -16.30
CA GLY A 25 16.67 -6.49 -17.42
C GLY A 25 15.52 -5.59 -17.89
N GLY A 26 14.33 -5.72 -17.30
CA GLY A 26 13.20 -4.78 -17.42
C GLY A 26 12.94 -4.09 -16.11
N LYS A 27 12.56 -2.81 -16.14
CA LYS A 27 12.06 -2.14 -14.93
C LYS A 27 10.56 -2.21 -14.92
N LEU A 28 10.01 -2.58 -13.78
CA LEU A 28 8.60 -2.35 -13.52
C LEU A 28 8.33 -0.85 -13.65
N LYS A 29 7.38 -0.49 -14.50
CA LYS A 29 6.96 0.90 -14.70
C LYS A 29 5.47 0.96 -14.45
N VAL A 30 5.09 1.78 -13.51
CA VAL A 30 3.69 2.00 -13.19
C VAL A 30 3.19 3.26 -13.89
N GLU A 31 3.72 4.40 -13.47
CA GLU A 31 3.37 5.71 -14.02
C GLU A 31 4.52 6.70 -13.69
N PRO A 32 4.87 7.65 -14.58
CA PRO A 32 6.06 8.49 -14.38
C PRO A 32 6.11 9.29 -13.09
N THR A 33 4.97 9.82 -12.63
CA THR A 33 4.88 10.61 -11.37
C THR A 33 5.05 9.71 -10.16
N PHE A 34 4.38 8.55 -10.16
CA PHE A 34 4.53 7.51 -9.15
C PHE A 34 5.98 7.03 -9.08
N ASP A 35 6.56 6.64 -10.22
CA ASP A 35 7.94 6.13 -10.31
C ASP A 35 8.97 7.17 -9.81
N ALA A 36 8.79 8.45 -10.15
CA ALA A 36 9.67 9.52 -9.70
C ALA A 36 9.59 9.72 -8.18
N CYS A 37 8.39 9.67 -7.61
CA CYS A 37 8.20 9.79 -6.17
C CYS A 37 8.74 8.57 -5.41
N LEU A 38 8.49 7.35 -5.93
CA LEU A 38 9.01 6.10 -5.35
C LEU A 38 10.55 6.08 -5.36
N ARG A 39 11.17 6.61 -6.42
CA ARG A 39 12.63 6.77 -6.46
C ARG A 39 13.16 7.72 -5.37
N ILE A 40 12.46 8.84 -5.10
CA ILE A 40 12.83 9.76 -4.02
C ILE A 40 12.70 9.06 -2.66
N PHE A 41 11.62 8.31 -2.44
CA PHE A 41 11.44 7.47 -1.26
C PHE A 41 12.61 6.49 -1.10
N SER A 42 12.92 5.71 -2.14
CA SER A 42 14.00 4.70 -2.13
C SER A 42 15.39 5.30 -1.91
N GLN A 43 15.65 6.53 -2.38
CA GLN A 43 16.92 7.23 -2.13
C GLN A 43 17.15 7.58 -0.64
N ASN A 44 16.08 7.60 0.16
CA ASN A 44 16.10 8.00 1.56
C ASN A 44 15.81 6.83 2.53
N THR A 45 15.65 5.61 2.00
CA THR A 45 15.27 4.44 2.80
C THR A 45 16.10 3.22 2.39
N HIS A 46 16.41 2.35 3.37
CA HIS A 46 17.24 1.16 3.16
C HIS A 46 16.59 -0.12 3.71
N ARG A 47 15.76 0.01 4.73
CA ARG A 47 14.98 -1.08 5.32
C ARG A 47 13.50 -0.77 5.20
N VAL A 48 12.84 -1.38 4.23
CA VAL A 48 11.46 -1.02 3.84
C VAL A 48 10.49 -2.13 4.19
N LEU A 49 9.37 -1.77 4.81
CA LEU A 49 8.18 -2.59 4.92
C LEU A 49 7.14 -2.12 3.90
N ASP A 50 6.65 -3.02 3.07
CA ASP A 50 5.46 -2.82 2.22
C ASP A 50 4.29 -3.59 2.84
N TYR A 51 3.41 -2.90 3.56
CA TYR A 51 2.25 -3.51 4.20
C TYR A 51 1.02 -3.41 3.29
N GLY A 52 0.42 -4.57 3.00
CA GLY A 52 -0.56 -4.72 1.93
C GLY A 52 0.14 -4.82 0.57
N CYS A 53 1.25 -5.56 0.50
CA CYS A 53 2.12 -5.59 -0.67
C CYS A 53 1.54 -6.35 -1.88
N GLY A 54 0.47 -7.15 -1.69
CA GLY A 54 -0.12 -7.98 -2.74
C GLY A 54 0.92 -8.88 -3.41
N THR A 55 1.15 -8.66 -4.70
CA THR A 55 2.13 -9.37 -5.53
C THR A 55 3.58 -8.89 -5.37
N GLY A 56 3.84 -7.86 -4.56
CA GLY A 56 5.18 -7.35 -4.27
C GLY A 56 5.76 -6.35 -5.28
N ASP A 57 4.99 -5.92 -6.26
CA ASP A 57 5.48 -5.13 -7.41
C ASP A 57 6.17 -3.82 -7.00
N ILE A 58 5.65 -3.11 -5.99
CA ILE A 58 6.26 -1.85 -5.53
C ILE A 58 7.60 -2.13 -4.86
N LEU A 59 7.67 -3.20 -4.07
CA LEU A 59 8.92 -3.58 -3.38
C LEU A 59 9.98 -4.05 -4.37
N PHE A 60 9.61 -4.79 -5.44
CA PHE A 60 10.53 -5.13 -6.53
C PHE A 60 11.06 -3.88 -7.23
N GLN A 61 10.19 -2.89 -7.48
CA GLN A 61 10.61 -1.63 -8.08
C GLN A 61 11.56 -0.85 -7.16
N CYS A 62 11.34 -0.86 -5.83
CA CYS A 62 12.29 -0.30 -4.86
C CYS A 62 13.65 -1.01 -4.92
N ALA A 63 13.66 -2.34 -5.02
CA ALA A 63 14.88 -3.13 -5.14
C ALA A 63 15.67 -2.79 -6.42
N ASP A 64 14.97 -2.55 -7.54
CA ASP A 64 15.59 -2.16 -8.83
C ASP A 64 16.26 -0.78 -8.79
N PHE A 65 15.94 0.06 -7.81
CA PHE A 65 16.63 1.34 -7.63
C PHE A 65 17.99 1.23 -6.94
N ASP A 66 18.33 0.05 -6.41
CA ASP A 66 19.63 -0.28 -5.81
C ASP A 66 20.01 0.53 -4.55
N TYR A 67 19.00 1.01 -3.79
CA TYR A 67 19.19 1.65 -2.49
C TYR A 67 18.77 0.74 -1.32
N LEU A 68 17.92 -0.25 -1.61
CA LEU A 68 17.32 -1.14 -0.63
C LEU A 68 18.33 -2.19 -0.14
N THR A 69 18.56 -2.27 1.18
CA THR A 69 19.38 -3.32 1.79
C THR A 69 18.55 -4.50 2.30
N TYR A 70 17.29 -4.22 2.67
CA TYR A 70 16.33 -5.22 3.11
C TYR A 70 14.90 -4.73 2.85
N GLY A 71 14.07 -5.56 2.29
CA GLY A 71 12.65 -5.32 2.09
C GLY A 71 11.80 -6.45 2.65
N MET A 72 10.72 -6.10 3.33
CA MET A 72 9.69 -7.04 3.78
C MET A 72 8.35 -6.66 3.15
N GLY A 73 7.78 -7.57 2.38
CA GLY A 73 6.38 -7.47 1.94
C GLY A 73 5.48 -8.25 2.89
N MET A 74 4.39 -7.65 3.33
CA MET A 74 3.38 -8.32 4.16
C MET A 74 2.00 -8.12 3.56
N ASP A 75 1.22 -9.19 3.42
CA ASP A 75 -0.16 -9.14 2.95
C ASP A 75 -1.00 -10.22 3.64
N ARG A 76 -2.31 -10.00 3.71
CA ARG A 76 -3.28 -10.98 4.23
C ARG A 76 -3.51 -12.14 3.25
N SER A 77 -3.32 -11.89 1.95
CA SER A 77 -3.46 -12.88 0.89
C SER A 77 -2.28 -13.85 0.87
N GLU A 78 -2.50 -15.09 1.25
CA GLU A 78 -1.50 -16.16 1.10
C GLU A 78 -1.15 -16.40 -0.37
N VAL A 79 -2.12 -16.25 -1.27
CA VAL A 79 -1.93 -16.40 -2.72
C VAL A 79 -1.01 -15.32 -3.26
N GLY A 80 -1.22 -14.05 -2.88
CA GLY A 80 -0.36 -12.93 -3.26
C GLY A 80 1.07 -13.10 -2.75
N ILE A 81 1.22 -13.46 -1.48
CA ILE A 81 2.54 -13.71 -0.87
C ILE A 81 3.28 -14.86 -1.58
N HIS A 82 2.61 -15.98 -1.82
CA HIS A 82 3.21 -17.10 -2.53
C HIS A 82 3.64 -16.75 -3.96
N TYR A 83 2.87 -15.89 -4.64
CA TYR A 83 3.27 -15.32 -5.94
C TYR A 83 4.51 -14.45 -5.79
N ALA A 84 4.53 -13.51 -4.82
CA ALA A 84 5.65 -12.60 -4.58
C ALA A 84 6.95 -13.35 -4.25
N GLU A 85 6.89 -14.40 -3.41
CA GLU A 85 8.03 -15.28 -3.13
C GLU A 85 8.60 -15.93 -4.40
N LYS A 86 7.72 -16.48 -5.26
CA LYS A 86 8.14 -17.08 -6.53
C LYS A 86 8.77 -16.06 -7.47
N MET A 87 8.19 -14.85 -7.55
CA MET A 87 8.72 -13.75 -8.34
C MET A 87 10.09 -13.31 -7.83
N ALA A 88 10.26 -13.17 -6.51
CA ALA A 88 11.55 -12.84 -5.89
C ALA A 88 12.62 -13.91 -6.20
N HIS A 89 12.26 -15.19 -6.11
CA HIS A 89 13.16 -16.28 -6.45
C HIS A 89 13.54 -16.29 -7.93
N LEU A 90 12.56 -16.16 -8.83
CA LEU A 90 12.76 -16.15 -10.29
C LEU A 90 13.68 -15.02 -10.71
N ASN A 91 13.53 -13.83 -10.12
CA ASN A 91 14.25 -12.61 -10.47
C ASN A 91 15.45 -12.31 -9.55
N HIS A 92 15.83 -13.27 -8.69
CA HIS A 92 17.03 -13.22 -7.83
C HIS A 92 17.07 -12.10 -6.78
N TYR A 93 15.91 -11.61 -6.30
CA TYR A 93 15.82 -10.65 -5.21
C TYR A 93 16.03 -11.33 -3.85
N ARG A 94 17.29 -11.48 -3.41
CA ARG A 94 17.69 -12.24 -2.22
C ARG A 94 17.54 -11.45 -0.91
N HIS A 95 17.30 -10.17 -0.99
CA HIS A 95 17.17 -9.25 0.15
C HIS A 95 15.71 -8.85 0.40
N LEU A 96 14.78 -9.54 -0.27
CA LEU A 96 13.35 -9.36 -0.06
C LEU A 96 12.76 -10.62 0.59
N ASP A 97 12.02 -10.41 1.68
CA ASP A 97 11.21 -11.42 2.34
C ASP A 97 9.73 -11.09 2.16
N PHE A 98 8.90 -12.11 2.01
CA PHE A 98 7.46 -11.96 1.91
C PHE A 98 6.78 -12.85 2.96
N VAL A 99 5.79 -12.29 3.68
CA VAL A 99 5.13 -12.99 4.77
C VAL A 99 3.62 -12.76 4.73
N THR A 100 2.84 -13.82 4.88
CA THR A 100 1.42 -13.69 5.13
C THR A 100 1.22 -13.15 6.53
N GLY A 101 0.52 -12.03 6.67
CA GLY A 101 0.35 -11.38 7.95
C GLY A 101 -0.69 -10.26 7.94
N ASP A 102 -1.02 -9.83 9.14
CA ASP A 102 -2.01 -8.80 9.41
C ASP A 102 -1.57 -7.85 10.54
N ILE A 103 -2.52 -7.14 11.15
CA ILE A 103 -2.28 -6.21 12.25
C ILE A 103 -1.60 -6.88 13.45
N ASP A 104 -1.89 -8.14 13.73
CA ASP A 104 -1.30 -8.82 14.89
C ASP A 104 0.19 -9.11 14.67
N ASN A 105 0.61 -9.27 13.41
CA ASN A 105 2.03 -9.33 13.06
C ASN A 105 2.70 -7.96 13.21
N LEU A 106 2.05 -6.85 12.79
CA LEU A 106 2.58 -5.50 13.02
C LEU A 106 2.83 -5.22 14.51
N LYS A 107 1.89 -5.59 15.38
CA LYS A 107 2.02 -5.40 16.84
C LYS A 107 3.20 -6.15 17.48
N GLN A 108 3.68 -7.20 16.82
CA GLN A 108 4.83 -7.99 17.28
C GLN A 108 6.18 -7.45 16.80
N MET A 109 6.19 -6.51 15.85
CA MET A 109 7.42 -5.89 15.38
C MET A 109 7.97 -4.91 16.40
N ASP A 110 9.29 -4.80 16.45
CA ASP A 110 9.97 -3.83 17.30
C ASP A 110 9.72 -2.39 16.85
N ASP A 111 9.73 -1.47 17.83
CA ASP A 111 9.68 -0.03 17.54
C ASP A 111 10.86 0.36 16.65
N GLU A 112 10.62 1.30 15.72
CA GLU A 112 11.66 1.89 14.88
C GLU A 112 12.50 0.87 14.08
N SER A 113 11.88 -0.25 13.67
CA SER A 113 12.55 -1.35 12.97
C SER A 113 12.76 -1.11 11.46
N PHE A 114 12.06 -0.12 10.87
CA PHE A 114 12.16 0.26 9.46
C PHE A 114 12.42 1.76 9.31
N ASP A 115 13.20 2.15 8.30
CA ASP A 115 13.40 3.56 7.92
C ASP A 115 12.50 4.00 6.77
N GLY A 116 11.82 3.04 6.12
CA GLY A 116 10.82 3.27 5.08
C GLY A 116 9.62 2.36 5.21
N ILE A 117 8.41 2.88 5.00
CA ILE A 117 7.19 2.08 4.95
C ILE A 117 6.36 2.48 3.74
N ILE A 118 5.75 1.50 3.09
CA ILE A 118 4.83 1.68 1.96
C ILE A 118 3.43 1.25 2.42
N LEU A 119 2.45 2.09 2.15
CA LEU A 119 1.02 1.81 2.24
C LEU A 119 0.36 2.22 0.93
N SER A 120 0.10 1.26 0.05
CA SER A 120 -0.55 1.52 -1.23
C SER A 120 -1.93 0.89 -1.27
N ASN A 121 -2.99 1.69 -1.31
CA ASN A 121 -4.38 1.24 -1.27
C ASN A 121 -4.70 0.35 -0.05
N VAL A 122 -4.23 0.74 1.13
CA VAL A 122 -4.50 0.02 2.39
C VAL A 122 -5.46 0.82 3.27
N LEU A 123 -5.10 2.04 3.64
CA LEU A 123 -5.88 2.82 4.60
C LEU A 123 -7.24 3.26 4.06
N ASP A 124 -7.36 3.41 2.75
CA ASP A 124 -8.56 3.86 2.05
C ASP A 124 -9.45 2.70 1.51
N VAL A 125 -9.11 1.46 1.89
CA VAL A 125 -9.94 0.27 1.61
C VAL A 125 -10.22 -0.54 2.87
N THR A 126 -9.97 0.05 4.04
CA THR A 126 -10.01 -0.61 5.34
C THR A 126 -10.99 0.10 6.27
N PRO A 127 -11.79 -0.61 7.10
CA PRO A 127 -12.65 -0.01 8.11
C PRO A 127 -11.88 0.94 9.04
N LYS A 128 -12.56 2.01 9.50
CA LYS A 128 -11.95 3.11 10.25
C LYS A 128 -11.08 2.65 11.43
N ASP A 129 -11.61 1.76 12.26
CA ASP A 129 -10.90 1.33 13.49
C ASP A 129 -9.67 0.47 13.15
N ILE A 130 -9.78 -0.37 12.11
CA ILE A 130 -8.68 -1.17 11.60
C ILE A 130 -7.63 -0.26 10.98
N ALA A 131 -8.02 0.68 10.13
CA ALA A 131 -7.12 1.65 9.52
C ALA A 131 -6.40 2.52 10.55
N HIS A 132 -7.09 2.92 11.63
CA HIS A 132 -6.47 3.65 12.73
C HIS A 132 -5.42 2.79 13.46
N THR A 133 -5.72 1.52 13.71
CA THR A 133 -4.77 0.59 14.33
C THR A 133 -3.54 0.38 13.43
N ILE A 134 -3.76 0.12 12.11
CA ILE A 134 -2.66 0.01 11.15
C ILE A 134 -1.79 1.27 11.19
N PHE A 135 -2.39 2.45 11.08
CA PHE A 135 -1.66 3.72 11.06
C PHE A 135 -0.85 3.94 12.34
N THR A 136 -1.39 3.58 13.50
CA THR A 136 -0.71 3.67 14.79
C THR A 136 0.52 2.75 14.83
N GLU A 137 0.37 1.48 14.44
CA GLU A 137 1.47 0.52 14.44
C GLU A 137 2.54 0.87 13.40
N ILE A 138 2.15 1.27 12.18
CA ILE A 138 3.06 1.75 11.15
C ILE A 138 3.87 2.94 11.65
N THR A 139 3.22 3.87 12.34
CA THR A 139 3.92 5.03 12.94
C THR A 139 4.90 4.60 14.04
N ARG A 140 4.55 3.59 14.85
CA ARG A 140 5.42 3.06 15.90
C ARG A 140 6.68 2.39 15.33
N ILE A 141 6.51 1.51 14.34
CA ILE A 141 7.61 0.73 13.75
C ILE A 141 8.48 1.50 12.76
N LEU A 142 8.00 2.65 12.25
CA LEU A 142 8.81 3.57 11.44
C LEU A 142 9.76 4.36 12.35
N GLN A 143 11.02 4.47 11.97
CA GLN A 143 12.03 5.28 12.66
C GLN A 143 11.67 6.77 12.66
N SER A 144 12.07 7.50 13.69
CA SER A 144 12.02 8.96 13.67
C SER A 144 12.83 9.51 12.50
N GLY A 145 12.23 10.42 11.72
CA GLY A 145 12.82 10.93 10.47
C GLY A 145 12.74 9.97 9.28
N GLY A 146 12.19 8.77 9.46
CA GLY A 146 11.91 7.81 8.39
C GLY A 146 10.76 8.25 7.47
N TYR A 147 10.60 7.57 6.34
CA TYR A 147 9.65 7.95 5.30
C TYR A 147 8.48 6.98 5.18
N LEU A 148 7.27 7.53 5.06
CA LEU A 148 6.06 6.80 4.69
C LEU A 148 5.63 7.20 3.28
N PHE A 149 5.55 6.21 2.38
CA PHE A 149 5.00 6.33 1.03
C PHE A 149 3.53 5.88 1.09
N LEU A 150 2.61 6.84 1.09
CA LEU A 150 1.18 6.59 1.22
C LEU A 150 0.49 6.89 -0.11
N LYS A 151 -0.01 5.85 -0.78
CA LYS A 151 -0.82 5.97 -2.00
C LYS A 151 -2.27 5.60 -1.69
N LEU A 152 -3.18 6.45 -2.16
CA LEU A 152 -4.62 6.29 -2.02
C LEU A 152 -5.30 6.26 -3.40
N ASN A 153 -6.45 5.62 -3.47
CA ASN A 153 -7.31 5.66 -4.64
C ASN A 153 -7.78 7.09 -4.96
N PRO A 154 -8.29 7.35 -6.17
CA PRO A 154 -8.98 8.59 -6.49
C PRO A 154 -10.09 8.87 -5.48
N TYR A 155 -10.28 10.15 -5.14
CA TYR A 155 -11.47 10.55 -4.41
C TYR A 155 -12.66 10.56 -5.37
N ILE A 156 -13.73 9.90 -4.99
CA ILE A 156 -14.98 9.84 -5.75
C ILE A 156 -16.08 10.38 -4.84
N ASP A 157 -16.86 11.33 -5.37
CA ASP A 157 -17.98 11.90 -4.61
C ASP A 157 -19.04 10.84 -4.28
N LYS A 158 -19.71 11.02 -3.14
CA LYS A 158 -20.71 10.05 -2.65
C LYS A 158 -21.84 9.80 -3.68
N ASP A 159 -22.31 10.83 -4.33
CA ASP A 159 -23.42 10.69 -5.29
C ASP A 159 -22.95 9.95 -6.54
N GLU A 160 -21.72 10.18 -6.96
CA GLU A 160 -21.07 9.46 -8.06
C GLU A 160 -20.84 7.97 -7.69
N LEU A 161 -20.37 7.65 -6.49
CA LEU A 161 -20.22 6.26 -6.03
C LEU A 161 -21.55 5.50 -6.09
N ILE A 162 -22.66 6.13 -5.66
CA ILE A 162 -23.98 5.52 -5.73
C ILE A 162 -24.40 5.27 -7.19
N GLN A 163 -24.10 6.23 -8.10
CA GLN A 163 -24.39 6.07 -9.54
C GLN A 163 -23.56 4.96 -10.18
N LEU A 164 -22.33 4.73 -9.70
CA LEU A 164 -21.45 3.64 -10.10
C LEU A 164 -21.86 2.27 -9.53
N GLY A 165 -22.90 2.23 -8.67
CA GLY A 165 -23.42 0.97 -8.11
C GLY A 165 -22.85 0.58 -6.75
N PHE A 166 -22.02 1.43 -6.15
CA PHE A 166 -21.53 1.16 -4.80
C PHE A 166 -22.62 1.34 -3.74
N THR A 167 -22.62 0.46 -2.76
CA THR A 167 -23.55 0.50 -1.63
C THR A 167 -22.85 1.11 -0.41
N PRO A 168 -23.36 2.20 0.18
CA PRO A 168 -22.82 2.74 1.41
C PRO A 168 -23.14 1.79 2.59
N ILE A 169 -22.11 1.46 3.39
CA ILE A 169 -22.22 0.55 4.54
C ILE A 169 -21.86 1.22 5.88
N GLY A 170 -21.78 2.56 5.90
CA GLY A 170 -21.50 3.39 7.08
C GLY A 170 -20.07 3.89 7.12
N ASP A 171 -19.78 4.90 7.95
CA ASP A 171 -18.42 5.44 8.21
C ASP A 171 -17.61 5.78 6.95
N ASN A 172 -18.27 6.32 5.91
CA ASN A 172 -17.69 6.55 4.58
C ASN A 172 -17.16 5.28 3.89
N LEU A 173 -17.66 4.11 4.28
CA LEU A 173 -17.36 2.83 3.66
C LEU A 173 -18.34 2.51 2.54
N TYR A 174 -17.83 1.98 1.45
CA TYR A 174 -18.60 1.62 0.26
C TYR A 174 -18.23 0.20 -0.17
N ALA A 175 -19.25 -0.61 -0.40
CA ALA A 175 -19.13 -1.98 -0.88
C ALA A 175 -19.66 -2.11 -2.31
N GLU A 176 -19.07 -3.04 -3.05
CA GLU A 176 -19.54 -3.52 -4.35
C GLU A 176 -19.69 -5.04 -4.26
N ASP A 177 -20.83 -5.57 -4.65
CA ASP A 177 -21.15 -7.03 -4.57
C ASP A 177 -20.90 -7.65 -3.18
N GLY A 178 -21.14 -6.88 -2.13
CA GLY A 178 -20.97 -7.31 -0.74
C GLY A 178 -19.52 -7.28 -0.22
N VAL A 179 -18.57 -6.85 -1.04
CA VAL A 179 -17.16 -6.70 -0.67
C VAL A 179 -16.83 -5.23 -0.38
N LEU A 180 -16.16 -4.94 0.73
CA LEU A 180 -15.65 -3.60 1.00
C LEU A 180 -14.60 -3.21 -0.06
N ARG A 181 -14.83 -2.07 -0.71
CA ARG A 181 -13.96 -1.58 -1.79
C ARG A 181 -13.27 -0.27 -1.44
N LEU A 182 -13.95 0.64 -0.77
CA LEU A 182 -13.46 2.00 -0.54
C LEU A 182 -13.90 2.52 0.82
N ARG A 183 -13.04 3.31 1.43
CA ARG A 183 -13.33 4.24 2.50
C ARG A 183 -13.03 5.65 2.01
N GLU A 184 -14.08 6.39 1.65
CA GLU A 184 -13.93 7.69 1.01
C GLU A 184 -13.73 8.81 2.02
N LEU A 185 -12.54 9.37 1.99
CA LEU A 185 -12.17 10.59 2.72
C LEU A 185 -11.53 11.56 1.74
N ASP A 186 -11.91 12.82 1.82
CA ASP A 186 -11.31 13.89 1.02
C ASP A 186 -9.86 14.18 1.40
N THR A 187 -9.13 14.80 0.51
CA THR A 187 -7.71 15.14 0.74
C THR A 187 -7.49 16.02 1.98
N PRO A 188 -8.31 17.05 2.29
CA PRO A 188 -8.20 17.80 3.53
C PRO A 188 -8.34 16.95 4.80
N THR A 189 -9.17 15.92 4.77
CA THR A 189 -9.32 14.99 5.91
C THR A 189 -8.08 14.13 6.09
N TRP A 190 -7.46 13.67 4.99
CA TRP A 190 -6.19 12.96 5.05
C TRP A 190 -5.08 13.83 5.64
N TYR A 191 -4.95 15.11 5.24
CA TYR A 191 -3.99 16.02 5.86
C TYR A 191 -4.16 16.10 7.38
N ARG A 192 -5.40 16.22 7.90
CA ARG A 192 -5.69 16.25 9.35
C ARG A 192 -5.31 14.95 10.07
N ILE A 193 -5.45 13.79 9.40
CA ILE A 193 -5.05 12.50 9.98
C ILE A 193 -3.53 12.40 10.09
N LEU A 194 -2.80 12.98 9.14
CA LEU A 194 -1.35 12.83 9.00
C LEU A 194 -0.57 13.87 9.82
N GLU A 195 -1.12 15.09 10.02
CA GLU A 195 -0.40 16.27 10.50
C GLU A 195 0.21 16.13 11.90
N ASP A 196 -0.35 15.29 12.78
CA ASP A 196 0.19 15.12 14.13
C ASP A 196 1.51 14.32 14.13
N SER A 197 1.66 13.36 13.23
CA SER A 197 2.77 12.39 13.23
C SER A 197 3.78 12.62 12.11
N TYR A 198 3.37 13.32 11.04
CA TYR A 198 4.17 13.43 9.82
C TYR A 198 4.24 14.86 9.28
N ASP A 199 5.37 15.18 8.68
CA ASP A 199 5.51 16.32 7.77
C ASP A 199 5.26 15.83 6.33
N VAL A 200 4.44 16.57 5.57
CA VAL A 200 4.16 16.27 4.16
C VAL A 200 5.28 16.85 3.29
N GLU A 201 6.22 16.00 2.88
CA GLU A 201 7.31 16.41 1.98
C GLU A 201 6.81 16.64 0.55
N ARG A 202 5.87 15.79 0.09
CA ARG A 202 5.22 15.91 -1.23
C ARG A 202 3.78 15.42 -1.16
N TYR A 203 2.91 16.11 -1.88
CA TYR A 203 1.60 15.64 -2.30
C TYR A 203 1.52 15.72 -3.82
N LEU A 204 1.12 14.62 -4.45
CA LEU A 204 1.04 14.48 -5.90
C LEU A 204 -0.27 13.78 -6.27
N GLU A 205 -0.78 14.10 -7.44
CA GLU A 205 -1.90 13.39 -8.05
C GLU A 205 -1.46 12.87 -9.42
N PHE A 206 -1.89 11.65 -9.76
CA PHE A 206 -1.54 11.02 -11.03
C PHE A 206 -2.63 10.05 -11.51
N PRO A 207 -2.85 9.93 -12.83
CA PRO A 207 -3.78 8.97 -13.40
C PRO A 207 -3.12 7.60 -13.57
N TYR A 208 -3.90 6.52 -13.43
CA TYR A 208 -3.53 5.25 -14.03
C TYR A 208 -4.24 5.08 -15.38
N PRO A 209 -3.58 4.45 -16.39
CA PRO A 209 -4.20 4.24 -17.71
C PRO A 209 -5.44 3.34 -17.68
N TRP A 210 -5.59 2.54 -16.62
CA TRP A 210 -6.66 1.56 -16.44
C TRP A 210 -7.73 1.96 -15.41
N GLN A 211 -7.62 3.16 -14.84
CA GLN A 211 -8.51 3.64 -13.77
C GLN A 211 -8.92 5.09 -14.04
N GLU A 212 -10.19 5.38 -13.87
CA GLU A 212 -10.67 6.78 -13.90
C GLU A 212 -10.27 7.52 -12.61
N GLY A 213 -10.07 8.84 -12.75
CA GLY A 213 -9.71 9.72 -11.64
C GLY A 213 -8.22 9.80 -11.36
N MET A 214 -7.88 10.65 -10.39
CA MET A 214 -6.49 10.93 -9.99
C MET A 214 -6.19 10.23 -8.68
N ASN A 215 -5.24 9.28 -8.71
CA ASN A 215 -4.69 8.68 -7.50
C ASN A 215 -3.96 9.74 -6.69
N ARG A 216 -4.00 9.62 -5.37
CA ARG A 216 -3.40 10.57 -4.42
C ARG A 216 -2.18 9.93 -3.79
N LEU A 217 -1.06 10.63 -3.82
CA LEU A 217 0.22 10.14 -3.31
C LEU A 217 0.82 11.16 -2.34
N PHE A 218 1.10 10.71 -1.15
CA PHE A 218 1.83 11.46 -0.13
C PHE A 218 3.20 10.81 0.11
N LEU A 219 4.25 11.60 0.02
CA LEU A 219 5.55 11.27 0.60
C LEU A 219 5.67 12.01 1.92
N LEU A 220 5.75 11.27 2.99
CA LEU A 220 5.65 11.75 4.36
C LEU A 220 6.95 11.46 5.10
N LYS A 221 7.37 12.39 5.97
CA LYS A 221 8.49 12.17 6.88
C LYS A 221 7.99 12.16 8.32
N LYS A 222 8.32 11.11 9.08
CA LYS A 222 7.95 11.01 10.49
C LYS A 222 8.68 12.09 11.31
N LYS A 223 7.95 12.77 12.17
CA LYS A 223 8.47 13.81 13.09
C LYS A 223 9.37 13.25 14.17
#